data_58073767ec24584efff287be51816de6
#
_entry.id   58073767ec24584efff287be51816de6
#
_cell.length_a   1.000
_cell.length_b   1.000
_cell.length_c   1.000
_cell.angle_alpha   90.00
_cell.angle_beta   90.00
_cell.angle_gamma   90.00
#
_symmetry.space_group_name_H-M   'P 1'
#
loop_
_entity.id
_entity.type
_entity.pdbx_description
1 polymer ?
#
loop_
_entity_poly.entity_id
_entity_poly.type
_entity_poly.pdbx_seq_one_letter_code
_entity_poly.pdbx_strand_id
1 'polypeptide(L)'
;ILTGLFTDTSAVGDNNDINVDQLPLDYDILEDVNYKYPAGDNYFAYTTRGCPNHCSFCAVPILEPNFHVTNNIVEQIKVIDQKYGPKQHLLLLDNNVLNTPNLESLVDDLCAAGFGRGAKYVDPGTYNIVMMRYHNGDRAEFLDKKMIAYLDKFKKRIKSPEKLDTFLQIVIGAEDAEDYAGYMLEHEDELSPIVEKYRSKTPKARYLDF
;
A
#
# COMPACT_ATOMS: atom_id res chain seq x y z
N ILE A 1 -2.77 22.11 2.43
CA ILE A 1 -2.15 22.51 3.36
C ILE A 1 -1.69 21.58 4.48
N LEU A 2 -0.60 21.91 5.10
CA LEU A 2 0.28 20.93 5.71
C LEU A 2 0.35 21.17 7.20
N THR A 3 -0.06 20.19 8.01
CA THR A 3 0.25 20.10 9.42
C THR A 3 1.32 19.02 9.61
N GLY A 4 2.04 18.97 10.70
CA GLY A 4 3.19 18.11 10.89
C GLY A 4 4.50 18.83 10.56
N LEU A 5 5.48 18.19 9.96
CA LEU A 5 6.80 18.73 9.67
C LEU A 5 6.79 20.11 8.96
N PHE A 6 5.67 20.45 8.32
CA PHE A 6 5.49 21.71 7.59
C PHE A 6 4.46 22.63 8.26
N THR A 7 4.30 22.54 9.57
CA THR A 7 3.23 23.18 10.32
C THR A 7 3.49 24.62 10.74
N ASP A 8 4.11 25.42 9.93
CA ASP A 8 3.86 26.84 10.04
C ASP A 8 2.50 27.14 9.39
N THR A 9 1.45 26.96 10.18
CA THR A 9 0.07 27.23 9.75
C THR A 9 -0.16 28.70 9.42
N SER A 10 0.73 29.61 9.84
CA SER A 10 0.67 31.03 9.54
C SER A 10 0.88 31.33 8.06
N ALA A 11 1.55 30.44 7.32
CA ALA A 11 1.83 30.61 5.89
C ALA A 11 0.70 30.12 4.97
N VAL A 12 -0.31 29.42 5.45
CA VAL A 12 -1.23 28.63 4.61
C VAL A 12 -2.72 28.96 4.78
N GLY A 13 -3.08 29.99 5.52
CA GLY A 13 -4.47 30.42 5.71
C GLY A 13 -5.27 29.51 6.67
N ASP A 14 -6.38 30.05 7.13
CA ASP A 14 -7.06 29.66 8.36
C ASP A 14 -7.88 28.36 8.34
N ASN A 15 -7.87 27.56 7.28
CA ASN A 15 -8.75 26.39 7.16
C ASN A 15 -8.00 25.12 6.87
N ASN A 16 -7.08 24.74 7.75
CA ASN A 16 -6.33 23.52 7.63
C ASN A 16 -6.84 22.44 8.57
N ASP A 17 -7.93 21.80 8.16
CA ASP A 17 -8.57 20.71 8.91
C ASP A 17 -7.90 19.35 8.67
N ILE A 18 -6.89 19.28 7.78
CA ILE A 18 -6.23 18.02 7.44
C ILE A 18 -4.94 17.86 8.23
N ASN A 19 -4.92 16.91 9.14
CA ASN A 19 -3.70 16.48 9.82
C ASN A 19 -2.94 15.47 8.93
N VAL A 20 -1.86 15.92 8.30
CA VAL A 20 -1.03 15.06 7.41
C VAL A 20 -0.37 13.91 8.14
N ASP A 21 -0.10 14.02 9.43
CA ASP A 21 0.49 12.92 10.23
C ASP A 21 -0.49 11.75 10.41
N GLN A 22 -1.76 11.98 10.13
CA GLN A 22 -2.82 10.95 10.17
C GLN A 22 -3.14 10.34 8.80
N LEU A 23 -2.60 10.90 7.73
CA LEU A 23 -2.83 10.36 6.39
C LEU A 23 -1.85 9.23 6.09
N PRO A 24 -2.28 8.18 5.38
CA PRO A 24 -1.36 7.22 4.81
C PRO A 24 -0.51 7.90 3.73
N LEU A 25 0.71 7.41 3.54
CA LEU A 25 1.53 7.85 2.41
C LEU A 25 0.84 7.52 1.10
N ASP A 26 1.03 8.37 0.10
CA ASP A 26 0.53 8.17 -1.24
C ASP A 26 1.43 7.19 -2.00
N TYR A 27 0.98 5.94 -2.10
CA TYR A 27 1.71 4.90 -2.81
C TYR A 27 1.58 5.02 -4.32
N ASP A 28 0.60 5.76 -4.84
CA ASP A 28 0.39 5.93 -6.27
C ASP A 28 1.48 6.79 -6.91
N ILE A 29 2.08 7.69 -6.14
CA ILE A 29 3.21 8.51 -6.62
C ILE A 29 4.39 7.67 -7.12
N LEU A 30 4.54 6.44 -6.62
CA LEU A 30 5.59 5.52 -7.05
C LEU A 30 5.23 4.78 -8.34
N GLU A 31 3.97 4.78 -8.75
CA GLU A 31 3.50 4.09 -9.94
C GLU A 31 3.85 4.84 -11.23
N ASP A 32 3.95 6.18 -11.16
CA ASP A 32 4.29 7.03 -12.28
C ASP A 32 5.80 7.09 -12.58
N VAL A 33 6.62 6.46 -11.74
CA VAL A 33 8.07 6.51 -11.86
C VAL A 33 8.63 5.20 -12.42
N ASN A 34 9.37 5.28 -13.52
CA ASN A 34 10.06 4.13 -14.14
C ASN A 34 11.26 3.62 -13.31
N TYR A 35 11.18 3.68 -12.00
CA TYR A 35 12.21 3.22 -11.09
C TYR A 35 11.59 2.33 -10.01
N LYS A 36 12.13 1.12 -9.87
CA LYS A 36 11.68 0.21 -8.82
C LYS A 36 12.43 0.51 -7.52
N TYR A 37 11.77 1.15 -6.60
CA TYR A 37 12.32 1.40 -5.26
C TYR A 37 12.48 0.08 -4.49
N PRO A 38 13.61 -0.13 -3.81
CA PRO A 38 13.86 -1.36 -3.05
C PRO A 38 12.80 -1.66 -1.97
N ALA A 39 12.25 -0.60 -1.37
CA ALA A 39 11.22 -0.68 -0.33
C ALA A 39 9.77 -0.49 -0.87
N GLY A 40 9.55 -0.60 -2.18
CA GLY A 40 8.24 -0.34 -2.81
C GLY A 40 7.12 -1.29 -2.37
N ASP A 41 7.45 -2.42 -1.73
CA ASP A 41 6.48 -3.38 -1.18
C ASP A 41 6.40 -3.32 0.35
N ASN A 42 6.68 -2.15 0.91
CA ASN A 42 6.60 -1.92 2.35
C ASN A 42 5.40 -1.04 2.71
N TYR A 43 4.78 -1.32 3.85
CA TYR A 43 4.06 -0.28 4.56
C TYR A 43 5.09 0.71 5.12
N PHE A 44 4.81 2.00 4.96
CA PHE A 44 5.55 3.07 5.61
C PHE A 44 4.62 3.69 6.65
N ALA A 45 5.01 3.65 7.90
CA ALA A 45 4.16 4.12 8.99
C ALA A 45 4.96 4.80 10.09
N TYR A 46 4.26 5.59 10.88
CA TYR A 46 4.77 6.21 12.10
C TYR A 46 3.98 5.75 13.30
N THR A 47 4.65 5.44 14.38
CA THR A 47 4.01 5.22 15.68
C THR A 47 4.16 6.44 16.58
N THR A 48 5.25 7.21 16.37
CA THR A 48 5.54 8.46 17.07
C THR A 48 6.10 9.49 16.10
N ARG A 49 5.98 10.78 16.47
CA ARG A 49 6.63 11.90 15.81
C ARG A 49 7.47 12.66 16.81
N GLY A 50 8.54 13.28 16.29
CA GLY A 50 9.52 13.94 17.14
C GLY A 50 10.40 12.98 17.95
N CYS A 51 11.17 13.52 18.85
CA CYS A 51 12.00 12.75 19.77
C CYS A 51 12.19 13.53 21.08
N PRO A 52 12.03 12.92 22.25
CA PRO A 52 12.23 13.63 23.53
C PRO A 52 13.70 13.87 23.87
N ASN A 53 14.62 13.27 23.12
CA ASN A 53 16.06 13.45 23.33
C ASN A 53 16.57 14.71 22.61
N HIS A 54 17.55 15.40 23.23
CA HIS A 54 18.19 16.59 22.70
C HIS A 54 19.67 16.33 22.38
N CYS A 55 19.95 15.36 21.51
CA CYS A 55 21.33 15.03 21.12
C CYS A 55 21.96 16.19 20.35
N SER A 56 23.20 16.57 20.70
CA SER A 56 23.88 17.75 20.16
C SER A 56 24.12 17.74 18.64
N PHE A 57 24.06 16.57 18.01
CA PHE A 57 24.23 16.36 16.56
C PHE A 57 22.94 16.18 15.80
N CYS A 58 21.80 16.16 16.48
CA CYS A 58 20.52 15.76 15.90
C CYS A 58 19.64 16.98 15.59
N ALA A 59 19.09 17.05 14.38
CA ALA A 59 18.19 18.12 13.97
C ALA A 59 16.73 17.87 14.38
N VAL A 60 16.35 16.65 14.79
CA VAL A 60 14.96 16.30 15.12
C VAL A 60 14.32 17.23 16.14
N PRO A 61 14.98 17.63 17.26
CA PRO A 61 14.38 18.56 18.22
C PRO A 61 14.08 19.96 17.65
N ILE A 62 14.71 20.31 16.51
CA ILE A 62 14.45 21.58 15.81
C ILE A 62 13.34 21.40 14.78
N LEU A 63 13.35 20.30 14.04
CA LEU A 63 12.41 20.04 12.95
C LEU A 63 11.06 19.54 13.46
N GLU A 64 11.07 18.69 14.49
CA GLU A 64 9.90 18.09 15.14
C GLU A 64 10.00 18.27 16.65
N PRO A 65 9.78 19.49 17.17
CA PRO A 65 10.03 19.79 18.58
C PRO A 65 9.05 19.13 19.56
N ASN A 66 7.91 18.65 19.06
CA ASN A 66 6.86 18.08 19.88
C ASN A 66 6.83 16.56 19.71
N PHE A 67 7.32 15.85 20.74
CA PHE A 67 7.15 14.40 20.80
C PHE A 67 5.69 14.02 21.11
N HIS A 68 5.11 13.20 20.27
CA HIS A 68 3.77 12.68 20.46
C HIS A 68 3.57 11.33 19.79
N VAL A 69 2.62 10.54 20.30
CA VAL A 69 2.15 9.29 19.69
C VAL A 69 1.19 9.63 18.55
N THR A 70 1.36 8.99 17.42
CA THR A 70 0.47 9.13 16.24
C THR A 70 -0.70 8.14 16.31
N ASN A 71 -1.35 7.88 15.18
CA ASN A 71 -2.43 6.90 15.09
C ASN A 71 -1.94 5.47 15.34
N ASN A 72 -2.88 4.62 15.73
CA ASN A 72 -2.64 3.19 15.88
C ASN A 72 -2.14 2.57 14.57
N ILE A 73 -1.06 1.79 14.66
CA ILE A 73 -0.41 1.16 13.50
C ILE A 73 -1.35 0.19 12.74
N VAL A 74 -2.23 -0.49 13.45
CA VAL A 74 -3.20 -1.42 12.85
C VAL A 74 -4.17 -0.68 11.95
N GLU A 75 -4.65 0.49 12.39
CA GLU A 75 -5.53 1.34 11.59
C GLU A 75 -4.82 1.92 10.36
N GLN A 76 -3.56 2.34 10.49
CA GLN A 76 -2.77 2.81 9.36
C GLN A 76 -2.62 1.71 8.29
N ILE A 77 -2.24 0.50 8.70
CA ILE A 77 -2.12 -0.66 7.79
C ILE A 77 -3.44 -0.96 7.12
N LYS A 78 -4.55 -0.96 7.86
CA LYS A 78 -5.88 -1.22 7.32
C LYS A 78 -6.31 -0.21 6.25
N VAL A 79 -6.04 1.07 6.45
CA VAL A 79 -6.31 2.12 5.46
C VAL A 79 -5.48 1.92 4.20
N ILE A 80 -4.19 1.57 4.36
CA ILE A 80 -3.30 1.27 3.22
C ILE A 80 -3.79 0.03 2.47
N ASP A 81 -4.17 -1.03 3.18
CA ASP A 81 -4.69 -2.25 2.57
C ASP A 81 -5.94 -1.98 1.73
N GLN A 82 -6.85 -1.16 2.25
CA GLN A 82 -8.10 -0.81 1.58
C GLN A 82 -7.87 0.02 0.31
N LYS A 83 -6.88 0.91 0.33
CA LYS A 83 -6.63 1.83 -0.80
C LYS A 83 -5.63 1.28 -1.81
N TYR A 84 -4.55 0.65 -1.35
CA TYR A 84 -3.40 0.28 -2.20
C TYR A 84 -3.13 -1.22 -2.25
N GLY A 85 -3.88 -2.02 -1.50
CA GLY A 85 -3.63 -3.44 -1.32
C GLY A 85 -2.53 -3.75 -0.30
N PRO A 86 -2.51 -4.99 0.21
CA PRO A 86 -1.59 -5.39 1.26
C PRO A 86 -0.14 -5.40 0.78
N LYS A 87 0.75 -4.92 1.63
CA LYS A 87 2.20 -4.89 1.42
C LYS A 87 2.89 -6.03 2.17
N GLN A 88 4.07 -6.43 1.68
CA GLN A 88 4.80 -7.56 2.27
C GLN A 88 5.49 -7.20 3.57
N HIS A 89 6.13 -6.04 3.66
CA HIS A 89 6.98 -5.62 4.78
C HIS A 89 6.43 -4.38 5.48
N LEU A 90 6.98 -4.03 6.62
CA LEU A 90 6.69 -2.80 7.34
C LEU A 90 7.99 -2.08 7.68
N LEU A 91 8.09 -0.81 7.34
CA LEU A 91 9.14 0.10 7.76
C LEU A 91 8.53 1.19 8.65
N LEU A 92 8.95 1.23 9.90
CA LEU A 92 8.63 2.31 10.82
C LEU A 92 9.60 3.47 10.60
N LEU A 93 9.04 4.65 10.34
CA LEU A 93 9.79 5.87 10.04
C LEU A 93 9.94 6.76 11.28
N ASP A 94 9.82 6.17 12.46
CA ASP A 94 9.96 6.86 13.74
C ASP A 94 11.38 7.34 13.95
N ASN A 95 11.53 8.54 14.52
CA ASN A 95 12.84 9.04 14.93
C ASN A 95 13.42 8.25 16.11
N ASN A 96 12.55 7.72 16.98
CA ASN A 96 12.94 6.91 18.13
C ASN A 96 11.75 6.09 18.66
N VAL A 97 11.46 4.97 18.04
CA VAL A 97 10.35 4.08 18.41
C VAL A 97 10.45 3.57 19.84
N LEU A 98 11.65 3.40 20.39
CA LEU A 98 11.85 2.90 21.76
C LEU A 98 11.39 3.88 22.84
N ASN A 99 11.18 5.13 22.50
CA ASN A 99 10.62 6.14 23.43
C ASN A 99 9.08 6.16 23.43
N THR A 100 8.44 5.24 22.72
CA THR A 100 6.97 5.15 22.79
C THR A 100 6.53 4.86 24.23
N PRO A 101 5.51 5.56 24.75
CA PRO A 101 5.09 5.41 26.15
C PRO A 101 4.61 4.01 26.53
N ASN A 102 4.14 3.26 25.54
CA ASN A 102 3.59 1.92 25.74
C ASN A 102 4.15 0.93 24.68
N LEU A 103 5.43 0.60 24.83
CA LEU A 103 6.14 -0.26 23.90
C LEU A 103 5.54 -1.67 23.82
N GLU A 104 5.04 -2.22 24.94
CA GLU A 104 4.40 -3.54 24.94
C GLU A 104 3.15 -3.55 24.07
N SER A 105 2.28 -2.56 24.23
CA SER A 105 1.08 -2.42 23.40
C SER A 105 1.42 -2.26 21.92
N LEU A 106 2.46 -1.49 21.60
CA LEU A 106 2.93 -1.36 20.23
C LEU A 106 3.38 -2.72 19.65
N VAL A 107 4.12 -3.51 20.42
CA VAL A 107 4.55 -4.84 19.98
C VAL A 107 3.37 -5.77 19.77
N ASP A 108 2.36 -5.72 20.65
CA ASP A 108 1.13 -6.49 20.50
C ASP A 108 0.36 -6.08 19.23
N ASP A 109 0.24 -4.78 18.97
CA ASP A 109 -0.39 -4.24 17.77
C ASP A 109 0.36 -4.67 16.49
N LEU A 110 1.69 -4.64 16.50
CA LEU A 110 2.52 -5.11 15.38
C LEU A 110 2.35 -6.61 15.14
N CYS A 111 2.25 -7.41 16.21
CA CYS A 111 1.96 -8.83 16.10
C CYS A 111 0.56 -9.07 15.54
N ALA A 112 -0.44 -8.33 16.01
CA ALA A 112 -1.83 -8.40 15.51
C ALA A 112 -1.94 -7.99 14.04
N ALA A 113 -1.13 -7.01 13.59
CA ALA A 113 -1.01 -6.60 12.20
C ALA A 113 -0.24 -7.62 11.32
N GLY A 114 0.19 -8.73 11.90
CA GLY A 114 0.84 -9.83 11.17
C GLY A 114 2.35 -9.67 10.98
N PHE A 115 3.04 -8.88 11.83
CA PHE A 115 4.50 -8.70 11.82
C PHE A 115 5.21 -9.40 12.98
N GLY A 116 4.54 -10.35 13.64
CA GLY A 116 5.15 -11.18 14.67
C GLY A 116 6.23 -12.12 14.13
N ARG A 117 6.94 -12.77 15.06
CA ARG A 117 8.02 -13.72 14.73
C ARG A 117 7.53 -14.82 13.78
N GLY A 118 8.21 -14.98 12.66
CA GLY A 118 7.88 -16.01 11.66
C GLY A 118 6.66 -15.70 10.79
N ALA A 119 6.16 -14.45 10.81
CA ALA A 119 5.06 -14.01 9.98
C ALA A 119 5.29 -14.26 8.49
N LYS A 120 4.23 -14.59 7.79
CA LYS A 120 4.23 -14.92 6.37
C LYS A 120 3.25 -14.03 5.62
N TYR A 121 3.59 -13.76 4.37
CA TYR A 121 2.80 -12.99 3.43
C TYR A 121 2.51 -13.84 2.19
N VAL A 122 1.28 -13.83 1.74
CA VAL A 122 0.89 -14.41 0.45
C VAL A 122 0.46 -13.26 -0.46
N ASP A 123 1.21 -13.07 -1.53
CA ASP A 123 0.96 -12.00 -2.50
C ASP A 123 -0.44 -12.18 -3.14
N PRO A 124 -1.36 -11.21 -3.00
CA PRO A 124 -2.68 -11.28 -3.61
C PRO A 124 -2.64 -11.21 -5.15
N GLY A 125 -1.50 -10.78 -5.72
CA GLY A 125 -1.34 -10.56 -7.14
C GLY A 125 -1.96 -9.26 -7.65
N THR A 126 -1.38 -8.73 -8.73
CA THR A 126 -1.79 -7.43 -9.30
C THR A 126 -3.25 -7.40 -9.72
N TYR A 127 -3.76 -8.47 -10.34
CA TYR A 127 -5.17 -8.56 -10.75
C TYR A 127 -6.11 -8.33 -9.55
N ASN A 128 -5.91 -9.07 -8.46
CA ASN A 128 -6.78 -8.97 -7.29
C ASN A 128 -6.68 -7.59 -6.62
N ILE A 129 -5.50 -6.96 -6.63
CA ILE A 129 -5.34 -5.60 -6.09
C ILE A 129 -6.11 -4.59 -6.94
N VAL A 130 -5.98 -4.66 -8.27
CA VAL A 130 -6.69 -3.76 -9.18
C VAL A 130 -8.20 -3.91 -9.03
N MET A 131 -8.71 -5.16 -9.02
CA MET A 131 -10.15 -5.43 -8.86
C MET A 131 -10.66 -4.96 -7.50
N MET A 132 -9.92 -5.19 -6.43
CA MET A 132 -10.27 -4.68 -5.10
C MET A 132 -10.38 -3.14 -5.08
N ARG A 133 -9.42 -2.44 -5.67
CA ARG A 133 -9.45 -0.97 -5.76
C ARG A 133 -10.64 -0.50 -6.60
N TYR A 134 -10.91 -1.17 -7.69
CA TYR A 134 -12.05 -0.86 -8.54
C TYR A 134 -13.38 -1.03 -7.81
N HIS A 135 -13.55 -2.13 -7.07
CA HIS A 135 -14.72 -2.36 -6.21
C HIS A 135 -14.85 -1.29 -5.12
N ASN A 136 -13.74 -0.77 -4.62
CA ASN A 136 -13.74 0.33 -3.64
C ASN A 136 -14.01 1.72 -4.27
N GLY A 137 -14.30 1.78 -5.57
CA GLY A 137 -14.66 3.01 -6.28
C GLY A 137 -13.48 3.78 -6.86
N ASP A 138 -12.27 3.25 -6.80
CA ASP A 138 -11.09 3.83 -7.44
C ASP A 138 -11.05 3.43 -8.93
N ARG A 139 -11.53 4.31 -9.80
CA ARG A 139 -11.65 4.12 -11.25
C ARG A 139 -10.70 5.02 -12.03
N ALA A 140 -9.52 5.28 -11.48
CA ALA A 140 -8.54 6.11 -12.15
C ALA A 140 -7.96 5.42 -13.38
N GLU A 141 -7.65 6.20 -14.41
CA GLU A 141 -7.06 5.73 -15.68
C GLU A 141 -5.82 4.83 -15.49
N PHE A 142 -5.05 5.06 -14.42
CA PHE A 142 -3.88 4.24 -14.13
C PHE A 142 -4.24 2.78 -13.78
N LEU A 143 -5.43 2.50 -13.21
CA LEU A 143 -5.90 1.12 -12.96
C LEU A 143 -6.10 0.38 -14.27
N ASP A 144 -6.64 1.07 -15.27
CA ASP A 144 -6.81 0.48 -16.61
C ASP A 144 -5.47 0.18 -17.25
N LYS A 145 -4.52 1.12 -17.21
CA LYS A 145 -3.15 0.91 -17.71
C LYS A 145 -2.45 -0.24 -16.99
N LYS A 146 -2.63 -0.34 -15.68
CA LYS A 146 -2.05 -1.41 -14.87
C LYS A 146 -2.68 -2.77 -15.20
N MET A 147 -4.00 -2.80 -15.40
CA MET A 147 -4.72 -4.00 -15.82
C MET A 147 -4.23 -4.47 -17.19
N ILE A 148 -4.14 -3.59 -18.18
CA ILE A 148 -3.63 -3.91 -19.54
C ILE A 148 -2.23 -4.51 -19.43
N ALA A 149 -1.31 -3.85 -18.74
CA ALA A 149 0.06 -4.31 -18.58
C ALA A 149 0.16 -5.66 -17.85
N TYR A 150 -0.74 -5.90 -16.90
CA TYR A 150 -0.84 -7.18 -16.20
C TYR A 150 -1.34 -8.28 -17.13
N LEU A 151 -2.45 -8.07 -17.84
CA LEU A 151 -3.06 -9.04 -18.73
C LEU A 151 -2.11 -9.43 -19.87
N ASP A 152 -1.37 -8.48 -20.41
CA ASP A 152 -0.33 -8.72 -21.42
C ASP A 152 0.78 -9.63 -20.94
N LYS A 153 1.18 -9.51 -19.68
CA LYS A 153 2.16 -10.42 -19.08
C LYS A 153 1.55 -11.76 -18.72
N PHE A 154 0.29 -11.76 -18.29
CA PHE A 154 -0.38 -12.93 -17.80
C PHE A 154 -0.74 -13.91 -18.92
N LYS A 155 -1.26 -13.43 -20.07
CA LYS A 155 -1.56 -14.29 -21.25
C LYS A 155 -0.39 -15.17 -21.67
N LYS A 156 0.85 -14.70 -21.49
CA LYS A 156 2.07 -15.47 -21.80
C LYS A 156 2.31 -16.67 -20.88
N ARG A 157 1.62 -16.74 -19.74
CA ARG A 157 1.73 -17.81 -18.74
C ARG A 157 0.70 -18.92 -18.93
N ILE A 158 -0.37 -18.65 -19.66
CA ILE A 158 -1.45 -19.61 -19.90
C ILE A 158 -1.02 -20.56 -21.00
N LYS A 159 -0.84 -21.84 -20.64
CA LYS A 159 -0.38 -22.89 -21.56
C LYS A 159 -1.48 -23.82 -22.06
N SER A 160 -2.71 -23.71 -21.49
CA SER A 160 -3.86 -24.48 -21.91
C SER A 160 -4.58 -23.76 -23.07
N PRO A 161 -4.73 -24.36 -24.27
CA PRO A 161 -5.40 -23.71 -25.40
C PRO A 161 -6.79 -23.20 -25.07
N GLU A 162 -7.64 -24.04 -24.49
CA GLU A 162 -9.05 -23.67 -24.15
C GLU A 162 -9.11 -22.47 -23.20
N LYS A 163 -8.26 -22.46 -22.17
CA LYS A 163 -8.23 -21.35 -21.20
C LYS A 163 -7.62 -20.10 -21.79
N LEU A 164 -6.67 -20.26 -22.70
CA LEU A 164 -6.09 -19.15 -23.43
C LEU A 164 -7.12 -18.52 -24.34
N ASP A 165 -7.91 -19.33 -25.05
CA ASP A 165 -8.97 -18.84 -25.93
C ASP A 165 -10.04 -18.06 -25.15
N THR A 166 -10.51 -18.60 -24.01
CA THR A 166 -11.45 -17.89 -23.13
C THR A 166 -10.86 -16.57 -22.64
N PHE A 167 -9.62 -16.61 -22.16
CA PHE A 167 -8.94 -15.41 -21.67
C PHE A 167 -8.74 -14.37 -22.77
N LEU A 168 -8.34 -14.78 -23.98
CA LEU A 168 -8.13 -13.88 -25.10
C LEU A 168 -9.44 -13.24 -25.59
N GLN A 169 -10.55 -13.96 -25.58
CA GLN A 169 -11.86 -13.41 -25.94
C GLN A 169 -12.24 -12.27 -24.97
N ILE A 170 -12.03 -12.47 -23.67
CA ILE A 170 -12.31 -11.45 -22.67
C ILE A 170 -11.36 -10.25 -22.85
N VAL A 171 -10.07 -10.50 -23.08
CA VAL A 171 -9.06 -9.42 -23.28
C VAL A 171 -9.35 -8.62 -24.55
N ILE A 172 -9.72 -9.28 -25.66
CA ILE A 172 -10.09 -8.58 -26.90
C ILE A 172 -11.32 -7.73 -26.69
N GLY A 173 -12.35 -8.25 -26.00
CA GLY A 173 -13.53 -7.48 -25.65
C GLY A 173 -13.23 -6.26 -24.79
N ALA A 174 -12.26 -6.40 -23.86
CA ALA A 174 -11.82 -5.30 -23.01
C ALA A 174 -11.03 -4.23 -23.79
N GLU A 175 -10.26 -4.60 -24.80
CA GLU A 175 -9.52 -3.64 -25.66
C GLU A 175 -10.47 -2.67 -26.39
N ASP A 176 -11.70 -3.08 -26.62
CA ASP A 176 -12.75 -2.25 -27.22
C ASP A 176 -13.58 -1.48 -26.16
N ALA A 177 -13.30 -1.65 -24.87
CA ALA A 177 -14.02 -1.01 -23.79
C ALA A 177 -13.40 0.34 -23.41
N GLU A 178 -14.26 1.32 -23.06
CA GLU A 178 -13.83 2.62 -22.55
C GLU A 178 -13.13 2.50 -21.18
N ASP A 179 -13.50 1.46 -20.44
CA ASP A 179 -13.05 1.19 -19.08
C ASP A 179 -12.62 -0.28 -18.98
N TYR A 180 -11.32 -0.50 -18.94
CA TYR A 180 -10.73 -1.83 -18.95
C TYR A 180 -10.99 -2.60 -17.65
N ALA A 181 -10.81 -1.93 -16.51
CA ALA A 181 -11.04 -2.53 -15.22
C ALA A 181 -12.54 -2.81 -15.00
N GLY A 182 -13.43 -1.92 -15.46
CA GLY A 182 -14.87 -2.15 -15.43
C GLY A 182 -15.30 -3.33 -16.28
N TYR A 183 -14.75 -3.45 -17.48
CA TYR A 183 -15.04 -4.62 -18.34
C TYR A 183 -14.54 -5.92 -17.69
N MET A 184 -13.34 -5.92 -17.10
CA MET A 184 -12.84 -7.08 -16.36
C MET A 184 -13.70 -7.40 -15.14
N LEU A 185 -14.27 -6.38 -14.48
CA LEU A 185 -15.19 -6.56 -13.38
C LEU A 185 -16.50 -7.29 -13.82
N GLU A 186 -17.06 -6.93 -14.97
CA GLU A 186 -18.25 -7.61 -15.55
C GLU A 186 -17.98 -9.08 -15.85
N HIS A 187 -16.72 -9.43 -16.16
CA HIS A 187 -16.28 -10.79 -16.43
C HIS A 187 -15.49 -11.44 -15.27
N GLU A 188 -15.60 -10.90 -14.06
CA GLU A 188 -14.81 -11.35 -12.91
C GLU A 188 -15.03 -12.83 -12.59
N ASP A 189 -16.26 -13.32 -12.69
CA ASP A 189 -16.62 -14.72 -12.43
C ASP A 189 -15.89 -15.69 -13.39
N GLU A 190 -15.60 -15.26 -14.61
CA GLU A 190 -14.89 -16.05 -15.61
C GLU A 190 -13.37 -15.93 -15.48
N LEU A 191 -12.87 -14.71 -15.19
CA LEU A 191 -11.44 -14.42 -15.10
C LEU A 191 -10.81 -14.88 -13.78
N SER A 192 -11.48 -14.66 -12.65
CA SER A 192 -10.91 -14.96 -11.33
C SER A 192 -10.47 -16.41 -11.17
N PRO A 193 -11.23 -17.45 -11.61
CA PRO A 193 -10.77 -18.83 -11.54
C PRO A 193 -9.53 -19.10 -12.39
N ILE A 194 -9.38 -18.41 -13.54
CA ILE A 194 -8.22 -18.55 -14.41
C ILE A 194 -7.00 -17.92 -13.73
N VAL A 195 -7.13 -16.68 -13.26
CA VAL A 195 -6.05 -15.94 -12.58
C VAL A 195 -5.60 -16.66 -11.33
N GLU A 196 -6.54 -17.08 -10.46
CA GLU A 196 -6.26 -17.78 -9.21
C GLU A 196 -5.48 -19.08 -9.39
N LYS A 197 -5.75 -19.81 -10.46
CA LYS A 197 -5.04 -21.05 -10.77
C LYS A 197 -3.54 -20.82 -11.00
N TYR A 198 -3.16 -19.68 -11.57
CA TYR A 198 -1.77 -19.36 -11.92
C TYR A 198 -1.09 -18.42 -10.91
N ARG A 199 -1.82 -17.94 -9.92
CA ARG A 199 -1.26 -17.12 -8.85
C ARG A 199 -0.32 -17.94 -7.98
N SER A 200 0.82 -17.37 -7.63
CA SER A 200 1.71 -17.99 -6.66
C SER A 200 1.06 -17.97 -5.28
N LYS A 201 0.97 -19.14 -4.64
CA LYS A 201 0.49 -19.30 -3.26
C LYS A 201 1.64 -19.56 -2.27
N THR A 202 2.88 -19.38 -2.71
CA THR A 202 4.07 -19.61 -1.89
C THR A 202 4.20 -18.49 -0.87
N PRO A 203 4.15 -18.79 0.44
CA PRO A 203 4.32 -17.77 1.46
C PRO A 203 5.75 -17.22 1.44
N LYS A 204 5.86 -15.88 1.47
CA LYS A 204 7.11 -15.15 1.61
C LYS A 204 7.33 -14.74 3.07
N ALA A 205 8.56 -14.51 3.48
CA ALA A 205 8.84 -13.92 4.78
C ALA A 205 8.36 -12.47 4.85
N ARG A 206 7.91 -12.04 6.01
CA ARG A 206 7.65 -10.63 6.34
C ARG A 206 8.74 -10.12 7.27
N TYR A 207 9.10 -8.87 7.08
CA TYR A 207 10.10 -8.19 7.90
C TYR A 207 9.51 -6.89 8.45
N LEU A 208 9.94 -6.56 9.65
CA LEU A 208 9.74 -5.28 10.32
C LEU A 208 11.10 -4.61 10.44
N ASP A 209 11.22 -3.40 9.91
CA ASP A 209 12.40 -2.55 10.02
C ASP A 209 12.06 -1.26 10.81
N PHE A 210 13.10 -0.65 11.41
CA PHE A 210 13.00 0.54 12.23
C PHE A 210 13.97 1.62 11.74
#